data_41d788122f1aa0efc130d2009a33dafd
#
_entry.id   41d788122f1aa0efc130d2009a33dafd
#
_cell.length_a   1.000
_cell.length_b   1.000
_cell.length_c   1.000
_cell.angle_alpha   90.00
_cell.angle_beta   90.00
_cell.angle_gamma   90.00
#
_symmetry.space_group_name_H-M   'P 1'
#
loop_
_entity.id
_entity.type
_entity.pdbx_description
1 polymer ?
#
loop_
_entity_poly.entity_id
_entity_poly.type
_entity_poly.pdbx_seq_one_letter_code
_entity_poly.pdbx_strand_id
1 'polypeptide(L)'
;MRLRIKRSEPMPLVRIDLQKGKDASYRRKAGQVVYEAMVAHTGVPKNDHFQIIAEHAAENFVFDPDYLGIHRSNDLIMVQIFFNEGRSVAQKQALYKAIAEGLSAALQVRLEDVFITLVEVKKENWSFGNGIAQYAS
;
A
#
# COMPACT_ATOMS: atom_id res chain seq x y z
N MET A 1 -12.84 -28.91 13.94
CA MET A 1 -13.07 -28.12 13.83
C MET A 1 -12.61 -27.35 12.97
N ARG A 2 -12.81 -26.93 12.54
CA ARG A 2 -12.43 -26.28 11.66
C ARG A 2 -12.12 -25.10 11.99
N LEU A 3 -11.35 -24.70 11.83
CA LEU A 3 -10.93 -23.64 12.07
C LEU A 3 -11.48 -22.68 11.33
N ARG A 4 -11.80 -21.85 11.67
CA ARG A 4 -12.37 -20.99 11.06
C ARG A 4 -11.58 -19.97 10.79
N ILE A 5 -11.16 -19.87 9.88
CA ILE A 5 -10.41 -18.91 9.47
C ILE A 5 -11.18 -17.82 9.15
N LYS A 6 -10.80 -16.80 9.43
CA LYS A 6 -11.40 -15.75 9.14
C LYS A 6 -11.37 -15.53 7.91
N ARG A 7 -12.02 -15.85 7.31
CA ARG A 7 -12.11 -15.85 6.08
C ARG A 7 -12.19 -14.65 5.42
N SER A 8 -12.57 -13.73 5.77
CA SER A 8 -12.64 -12.55 4.97
C SER A 8 -11.45 -11.76 5.10
N GLU A 9 -10.43 -12.29 5.68
CA GLU A 9 -9.32 -11.57 5.86
C GLU A 9 -8.63 -11.33 4.66
N PRO A 10 -8.29 -10.13 4.34
CA PRO A 10 -7.54 -9.82 3.14
C PRO A 10 -6.11 -10.23 3.35
N MET A 11 -5.47 -10.56 2.29
CA MET A 11 -4.04 -10.78 2.24
C MET A 11 -3.50 -9.76 1.29
N PRO A 12 -3.25 -8.55 1.73
CA PRO A 12 -2.84 -7.49 0.81
C PRO A 12 -1.41 -7.66 0.37
N LEU A 13 -1.17 -7.23 -0.85
CA LEU A 13 0.18 -7.07 -1.36
C LEU A 13 0.37 -5.60 -1.61
N VAL A 14 1.40 -5.01 -1.04
CA VAL A 14 1.69 -3.60 -1.17
C VAL A 14 2.93 -3.44 -2.02
N ARG A 15 2.88 -2.48 -2.93
CA ARG A 15 4.04 -2.10 -3.71
C ARG A 15 4.29 -0.62 -3.47
N ILE A 16 5.53 -0.28 -3.11
CA ILE A 16 5.94 1.10 -2.87
C ILE A 16 7.08 1.40 -3.82
N ASP A 17 6.93 2.42 -4.63
CA ASP A 17 7.93 2.81 -5.63
C ASP A 17 8.35 4.26 -5.39
N LEU A 18 9.64 4.54 -5.47
CA LEU A 18 10.19 5.87 -5.27
C LEU A 18 11.51 6.00 -6.02
N GLN A 19 12.01 7.21 -6.16
CA GLN A 19 13.31 7.41 -6.77
C GLN A 19 14.42 7.02 -5.82
N LYS A 20 15.55 6.60 -6.39
CA LYS A 20 16.75 6.28 -5.62
C LYS A 20 17.23 7.52 -4.87
N GLY A 21 17.87 7.28 -3.77
CA GLY A 21 18.50 8.37 -3.00
C GLY A 21 18.14 8.35 -1.52
N LYS A 22 17.17 7.55 -1.14
CA LYS A 22 16.81 7.41 0.27
C LYS A 22 17.47 6.15 0.83
N ASP A 23 17.76 6.15 2.12
CA ASP A 23 18.42 4.99 2.73
C ASP A 23 17.41 3.89 3.08
N ALA A 24 17.93 2.77 3.54
CA ALA A 24 17.10 1.62 3.88
C ALA A 24 16.13 1.91 5.02
N SER A 25 16.54 2.74 5.97
CA SER A 25 15.68 3.11 7.09
C SER A 25 14.46 3.88 6.63
N TYR A 26 14.65 4.81 5.68
CA TYR A 26 13.57 5.59 5.10
C TYR A 26 12.56 4.63 4.43
N ARG A 27 13.06 3.70 3.64
CA ARG A 27 12.20 2.75 2.93
C ARG A 27 11.44 1.84 3.88
N ARG A 28 12.10 1.36 4.94
CA ARG A 28 11.42 0.52 5.93
C ARG A 28 10.33 1.28 6.66
N LYS A 29 10.58 2.55 6.99
CA LYS A 29 9.58 3.37 7.66
C LYS A 29 8.38 3.61 6.75
N ALA A 30 8.62 3.83 5.47
CA ALA A 30 7.52 3.99 4.51
C ALA A 30 6.63 2.74 4.52
N GLY A 31 7.22 1.56 4.45
CA GLY A 31 6.47 0.32 4.50
C GLY A 31 5.71 0.15 5.80
N GLN A 32 6.34 0.51 6.92
CA GLN A 32 5.70 0.38 8.22
C GLN A 32 4.48 1.29 8.35
N VAL A 33 4.58 2.53 7.86
CA VAL A 33 3.46 3.46 7.87
C VAL A 33 2.27 2.88 7.10
N VAL A 34 2.53 2.38 5.91
CA VAL A 34 1.46 1.81 5.08
C VAL A 34 0.83 0.61 5.77
N TYR A 35 1.63 -0.27 6.33
CA TYR A 35 1.15 -1.44 7.04
C TYR A 35 0.26 -1.05 8.21
N GLU A 36 0.71 -0.12 9.04
CA GLU A 36 -0.06 0.31 10.22
C GLU A 36 -1.38 0.96 9.83
N ALA A 37 -1.37 1.74 8.75
CA ALA A 37 -2.60 2.37 8.27
C ALA A 37 -3.61 1.31 7.80
N MET A 38 -3.14 0.27 7.15
CA MET A 38 -4.02 -0.80 6.70
C MET A 38 -4.60 -1.58 7.87
N VAL A 39 -3.80 -1.88 8.88
CA VAL A 39 -4.29 -2.55 10.08
C VAL A 39 -5.36 -1.70 10.77
N ALA A 40 -5.14 -0.40 10.85
CA ALA A 40 -6.04 0.49 11.57
C ALA A 40 -7.35 0.74 10.84
N HIS A 41 -7.33 0.77 9.51
CA HIS A 41 -8.47 1.28 8.74
C HIS A 41 -9.14 0.28 7.81
N THR A 42 -8.53 -0.85 7.54
CA THR A 42 -9.09 -1.79 6.56
C THR A 42 -9.25 -3.21 7.08
N GLY A 43 -9.01 -3.42 8.35
CA GLY A 43 -9.21 -4.73 8.95
C GLY A 43 -8.14 -5.76 8.62
N VAL A 44 -6.99 -5.32 8.14
CA VAL A 44 -5.89 -6.23 7.86
C VAL A 44 -5.32 -6.76 9.17
N PRO A 45 -5.16 -8.09 9.30
CA PRO A 45 -4.59 -8.66 10.52
C PRO A 45 -3.11 -8.29 10.66
N LYS A 46 -2.64 -8.34 11.90
CA LYS A 46 -1.27 -7.91 12.17
C LYS A 46 -0.19 -8.71 11.49
N ASN A 47 -0.43 -9.96 11.19
CA ASN A 47 0.60 -10.78 10.57
C ASN A 47 0.47 -10.87 9.06
N ASP A 48 -0.40 -10.07 8.48
CA ASP A 48 -0.70 -10.13 7.07
C ASP A 48 0.13 -9.06 6.37
N HIS A 49 1.38 -9.35 6.10
CA HIS A 49 2.33 -8.32 5.72
C HIS A 49 3.19 -8.77 4.52
N PHE A 50 2.82 -8.33 3.34
CA PHE A 50 3.59 -8.58 2.12
C PHE A 50 3.83 -7.26 1.40
N GLN A 51 5.09 -6.89 1.24
CA GLN A 51 5.45 -5.62 0.63
C GLN A 51 6.65 -5.78 -0.30
N ILE A 52 6.60 -5.05 -1.41
CA ILE A 52 7.74 -4.89 -2.29
C ILE A 52 8.04 -3.40 -2.29
N ILE A 53 9.26 -3.01 -1.98
CA ILE A 53 9.68 -1.62 -1.99
C ILE A 53 10.81 -1.51 -3.01
N ALA A 54 10.60 -0.71 -4.05
CA ALA A 54 11.52 -0.63 -5.17
C ALA A 54 11.97 0.80 -5.40
N GLU A 55 13.29 0.98 -5.55
CA GLU A 55 13.88 2.26 -5.92
C GLU A 55 14.09 2.29 -7.41
N HIS A 56 13.99 3.48 -8.00
CA HIS A 56 14.14 3.65 -9.44
C HIS A 56 15.07 4.81 -9.73
N ALA A 57 15.89 4.67 -10.76
CA ALA A 57 16.64 5.81 -11.29
C ALA A 57 15.64 6.85 -11.76
N ALA A 58 16.03 8.12 -11.69
CA ALA A 58 15.12 9.22 -12.02
C ALA A 58 14.52 9.07 -13.42
N GLU A 59 15.32 8.62 -14.39
CA GLU A 59 14.82 8.48 -15.76
C GLU A 59 13.77 7.37 -15.91
N ASN A 60 13.62 6.52 -14.91
CA ASN A 60 12.66 5.42 -14.94
C ASN A 60 11.48 5.68 -14.03
N PHE A 61 11.34 6.88 -13.49
CA PHE A 61 10.26 7.23 -12.57
C PHE A 61 9.60 8.50 -13.07
N VAL A 62 8.67 8.33 -14.00
CA VAL A 62 8.07 9.44 -14.74
C VAL A 62 6.72 9.80 -14.14
N PHE A 63 6.51 11.08 -13.89
CA PHE A 63 5.24 11.56 -13.35
C PHE A 63 4.98 12.97 -13.83
N ASP A 64 3.70 13.36 -13.87
CA ASP A 64 3.32 14.73 -14.18
C ASP A 64 3.40 15.54 -12.88
N PRO A 65 4.22 16.61 -12.85
CA PRO A 65 4.40 17.35 -11.60
C PRO A 65 3.21 18.20 -11.18
N ASP A 66 2.21 18.40 -12.06
CA ASP A 66 1.11 19.31 -11.75
C ASP A 66 -0.28 18.73 -12.02
N TYR A 67 -0.38 17.44 -12.25
CA TYR A 67 -1.66 16.82 -12.56
C TYR A 67 -2.66 17.07 -11.43
N LEU A 68 -3.86 17.49 -11.79
CA LEU A 68 -4.96 17.85 -10.88
C LEU A 68 -4.60 19.00 -9.94
N GLY A 69 -3.66 19.84 -10.35
CA GLY A 69 -3.26 20.96 -9.53
C GLY A 69 -2.45 20.59 -8.31
N ILE A 70 -2.01 19.33 -8.22
CA ILE A 70 -1.18 18.86 -7.12
C ILE A 70 0.28 18.95 -7.58
N HIS A 71 1.07 19.73 -6.86
CA HIS A 71 2.44 19.98 -7.26
C HIS A 71 3.39 18.97 -6.62
N ARG A 72 3.97 18.09 -7.43
CA ARG A 72 4.80 16.97 -6.97
C ARG A 72 6.28 17.26 -7.13
N SER A 73 7.06 16.64 -6.30
CA SER A 73 8.52 16.77 -6.33
C SER A 73 9.15 15.38 -6.54
N ASN A 74 10.49 15.37 -6.56
CA ASN A 74 11.23 14.10 -6.69
C ASN A 74 11.14 13.21 -5.44
N ASP A 75 10.50 13.68 -4.39
CA ASP A 75 10.24 12.86 -3.22
C ASP A 75 8.92 12.10 -3.31
N LEU A 76 8.31 12.09 -4.49
CA LEU A 76 7.06 11.37 -4.72
C LEU A 76 7.19 9.90 -4.34
N ILE A 77 6.21 9.41 -3.63
CA ILE A 77 6.08 8.00 -3.30
C ILE A 77 4.78 7.48 -3.91
N MET A 78 4.88 6.44 -4.71
CA MET A 78 3.71 5.78 -5.27
C MET A 78 3.44 4.51 -4.49
N VAL A 79 2.22 4.38 -3.96
CA VAL A 79 1.81 3.23 -3.18
C VAL A 79 0.68 2.53 -3.91
N GLN A 80 0.85 1.25 -4.21
CA GLN A 80 -0.21 0.43 -4.80
C GLN A 80 -0.54 -0.67 -3.81
N ILE A 81 -1.83 -0.82 -3.53
CA ILE A 81 -2.29 -1.84 -2.58
C ILE A 81 -3.28 -2.74 -3.29
N PHE A 82 -2.94 -4.04 -3.34
CA PHE A 82 -3.79 -5.06 -3.91
C PHE A 82 -4.44 -5.81 -2.77
N PHE A 83 -5.75 -5.82 -2.71
CA PHE A 83 -6.45 -6.55 -1.66
C PHE A 83 -7.85 -6.93 -2.12
N ASN A 84 -8.51 -7.75 -1.33
CA ASN A 84 -9.85 -8.22 -1.68
C ASN A 84 -10.85 -7.07 -1.72
N GLU A 85 -11.75 -7.13 -2.68
CA GLU A 85 -12.81 -6.14 -2.80
C GLU A 85 -13.73 -6.18 -1.57
N GLY A 86 -14.45 -5.11 -1.34
CA GLY A 86 -15.45 -5.05 -0.29
C GLY A 86 -15.32 -3.89 0.68
N ARG A 87 -14.27 -3.06 0.56
CA ARG A 87 -14.16 -1.90 1.44
C ARG A 87 -15.04 -0.79 0.95
N SER A 88 -15.58 -0.02 1.89
CA SER A 88 -16.42 1.14 1.55
C SER A 88 -15.55 2.31 1.09
N VAL A 89 -16.18 3.27 0.45
CA VAL A 89 -15.48 4.52 0.07
C VAL A 89 -14.94 5.21 1.32
N ALA A 90 -15.71 5.22 2.40
CA ALA A 90 -15.24 5.86 3.63
C ALA A 90 -13.98 5.19 4.19
N GLN A 91 -13.92 3.87 4.14
CA GLN A 91 -12.71 3.17 4.58
C GLN A 91 -11.51 3.49 3.70
N LYS A 92 -11.73 3.57 2.39
CA LYS A 92 -10.65 3.92 1.45
C LYS A 92 -10.16 5.34 1.69
N GLN A 93 -11.08 6.28 1.90
CA GLN A 93 -10.70 7.66 2.18
C GLN A 93 -9.90 7.77 3.47
N ALA A 94 -10.31 7.04 4.50
CA ALA A 94 -9.58 7.03 5.77
C ALA A 94 -8.18 6.43 5.58
N LEU A 95 -8.06 5.40 4.75
CA LEU A 95 -6.77 4.78 4.46
C LEU A 95 -5.84 5.76 3.76
N TYR A 96 -6.31 6.46 2.72
CA TYR A 96 -5.50 7.45 2.01
C TYR A 96 -4.98 8.52 2.96
N LYS A 97 -5.87 9.03 3.80
CA LYS A 97 -5.49 10.07 4.74
C LYS A 97 -4.46 9.56 5.73
N ALA A 98 -4.66 8.38 6.28
CA ALA A 98 -3.74 7.81 7.25
C ALA A 98 -2.36 7.56 6.66
N ILE A 99 -2.30 7.07 5.42
CA ILE A 99 -1.02 6.84 4.75
C ILE A 99 -0.31 8.16 4.51
N ALA A 100 -1.01 9.13 3.94
CA ALA A 100 -0.39 10.41 3.60
C ALA A 100 0.11 11.15 4.84
N GLU A 101 -0.73 11.22 5.86
CA GLU A 101 -0.34 11.89 7.10
C GLU A 101 0.75 11.13 7.84
N GLY A 102 0.69 9.81 7.81
CA GLY A 102 1.72 8.99 8.45
C GLY A 102 3.08 9.13 7.78
N LEU A 103 3.10 9.15 6.45
CA LEU A 103 4.36 9.35 5.72
C LEU A 103 4.90 10.76 5.97
N SER A 104 4.03 11.75 6.02
CA SER A 104 4.44 13.12 6.32
C SER A 104 5.06 13.21 7.71
N ALA A 105 4.42 12.61 8.70
CA ALA A 105 4.92 12.66 10.07
C ALA A 105 6.23 11.89 10.23
N ALA A 106 6.35 10.72 9.61
CA ALA A 106 7.51 9.85 9.80
C ALA A 106 8.70 10.25 8.95
N LEU A 107 8.47 10.75 7.74
CA LEU A 107 9.53 10.95 6.76
C LEU A 107 9.61 12.38 6.24
N GLN A 108 8.75 13.26 6.70
CA GLN A 108 8.66 14.65 6.24
C GLN A 108 8.31 14.73 4.75
N VAL A 109 7.60 13.73 4.23
CA VAL A 109 7.10 13.77 2.87
C VAL A 109 5.93 14.74 2.83
N ARG A 110 5.88 15.60 1.82
CA ARG A 110 4.75 16.49 1.68
C ARG A 110 3.53 15.67 1.27
N LEU A 111 2.35 16.08 1.68
CA LEU A 111 1.12 15.36 1.32
C LEU A 111 0.98 15.26 -0.20
N GLU A 112 1.41 16.29 -0.93
CA GLU A 112 1.35 16.31 -2.39
C GLU A 112 2.20 15.21 -3.03
N ASP A 113 3.17 14.68 -2.31
CA ASP A 113 4.09 13.67 -2.84
C ASP A 113 3.66 12.25 -2.48
N VAL A 114 2.43 12.06 -2.06
CA VAL A 114 1.91 10.72 -1.76
C VAL A 114 0.83 10.37 -2.77
N PHE A 115 1.12 9.39 -3.61
CA PHE A 115 0.23 8.94 -4.68
C PHE A 115 -0.19 7.51 -4.36
N ILE A 116 -1.49 7.26 -4.22
CA ILE A 116 -1.98 5.95 -3.78
C ILE A 116 -3.02 5.45 -4.77
N THR A 117 -2.92 4.18 -5.13
CA THR A 117 -3.98 3.53 -5.87
C THR A 117 -4.28 2.19 -5.22
N LEU A 118 -5.54 1.80 -5.25
CA LEU A 118 -5.98 0.53 -4.71
C LEU A 118 -6.43 -0.34 -5.87
N VAL A 119 -6.02 -1.60 -5.86
CA VAL A 119 -6.43 -2.56 -6.86
C VAL A 119 -7.19 -3.65 -6.12
N GLU A 120 -8.49 -3.67 -6.31
CA GLU A 120 -9.33 -4.67 -5.65
C GLU A 120 -9.42 -5.92 -6.49
N VAL A 121 -9.30 -7.06 -5.84
CA VAL A 121 -9.33 -8.34 -6.52
C VAL A 121 -10.35 -9.26 -5.85
N LYS A 122 -10.80 -10.24 -6.59
CA LYS A 122 -11.67 -11.26 -6.03
C LYS A 122 -10.82 -12.26 -5.27
N LYS A 123 -11.39 -12.89 -4.27
CA LYS A 123 -10.65 -13.84 -3.43
C LYS A 123 -10.06 -14.99 -4.24
N GLU A 124 -10.74 -15.39 -5.29
CA GLU A 124 -10.26 -16.48 -6.14
C GLU A 124 -9.00 -16.13 -6.94
N ASN A 125 -8.63 -14.84 -6.94
CA ASN A 125 -7.47 -14.40 -7.71
C ASN A 125 -6.15 -14.51 -6.97
N TRP A 126 -6.16 -15.07 -5.78
CA TRP A 126 -4.94 -15.25 -5.00
C TRP A 126 -4.49 -16.69 -4.95
N SER A 127 -3.22 -16.91 -5.11
CA SER A 127 -2.56 -18.13 -4.67
C SER A 127 -1.37 -17.70 -3.81
N PHE A 128 -1.43 -18.02 -2.54
CA PHE A 128 -0.41 -17.56 -1.60
C PHE A 128 0.75 -18.54 -1.48
N GLY A 129 0.76 -19.55 -2.30
CA GLY A 129 1.80 -20.54 -2.33
C GLY A 129 1.25 -21.91 -2.62
N ASN A 130 2.11 -22.85 -2.92
CA ASN A 130 1.77 -24.23 -3.22
C ASN A 130 0.87 -24.41 -4.45
N GLY A 131 0.68 -23.37 -5.24
CA GLY A 131 -0.13 -23.45 -6.45
C GLY A 131 -1.63 -23.64 -6.18
N ILE A 132 -2.10 -23.25 -5.01
CA ILE A 132 -3.48 -23.45 -4.59
C ILE A 132 -4.15 -22.09 -4.38
N ALA A 133 -5.42 -22.01 -4.73
CA ALA A 133 -6.21 -20.81 -4.46
C ALA A 133 -6.84 -20.96 -3.08
N GLN A 134 -6.15 -20.50 -2.06
CA GLN A 134 -6.53 -20.75 -0.67
C GLN A 134 -7.89 -20.15 -0.30
N TYR A 135 -8.29 -19.07 -0.96
CA TYR A 135 -9.56 -18.43 -0.66
C TYR A 135 -10.71 -18.88 -1.56
N ALA A 136 -10.42 -19.69 -2.58
CA ALA A 136 -11.44 -20.13 -3.48
C ALA A 136 -11.80 -21.57 -3.13
N SER A 137 -12.74 -21.79 -2.33
CA SER A 137 -13.02 -23.17 -1.98
C SER A 137 -14.43 -23.62 -2.35
#